data_7a49aceee9f4f2996858823bc87f567a
#
_entry.id   7a49aceee9f4f2996858823bc87f567a
#
_cell.length_a   1.000
_cell.length_b   1.000
_cell.length_c   1.000
_cell.angle_alpha   90.00
_cell.angle_beta   90.00
_cell.angle_gamma   90.00
#
_symmetry.space_group_name_H-M   'P 1'
#
loop_
_entity.id
_entity.type
_entity.pdbx_description
1 polymer ?
#
loop_
_entity_poly.entity_id
_entity_poly.type
_entity_poly.pdbx_seq_one_letter_code
_entity_poly.pdbx_strand_id
1 'polypeptide(L)'
;MSVKKRSIRQKMQVIVMMISLVALLLAAMIGIGSMLRIQSDVISGSEALGEHAAQKSEDALTQQMEKSLLDIVGGKAELADAKLEMFLGYIDMFAEYAWLLYKNPELFVLSEVAPPNKDLAGQLSMQRYLQDESISLEAVLPKINLLSNLVHVFDPVINDNREIITTIYVGTEQGFLLSYDDRADLGDTESDEEYYDFSESDWYLLAKETGKPVFTDTYLDSYGRGLTISCAAPFYQDDIFAGVVCMDILVDDINNSIIDVNIGNHSYAFLVNTYGDVIASPNQDPGSDQYVNILDDTSDSAYEVSGEIMSGKTGV
;
A
#
# COMPACT_ATOMS: atom_id res chain seq x y z
N MET A 1 -27.27 -13.85 106.78
CA MET A 1 -26.34 -14.31 105.77
C MET A 1 -24.92 -13.89 106.13
N SER A 2 -24.05 -14.83 106.64
CA SER A 2 -22.69 -14.56 107.08
C SER A 2 -21.79 -14.41 105.86
N VAL A 3 -21.35 -13.19 105.60
CA VAL A 3 -20.30 -12.89 104.54
C VAL A 3 -19.02 -13.45 105.04
N LYS A 4 -18.56 -14.59 104.57
CA LYS A 4 -17.26 -15.19 104.84
C LYS A 4 -16.15 -14.28 104.37
N LYS A 5 -15.52 -13.58 105.33
CA LYS A 5 -14.29 -12.68 105.02
C LYS A 5 -13.24 -13.55 104.39
N ARG A 6 -12.91 -13.31 103.10
CA ARG A 6 -11.83 -13.97 102.38
C ARG A 6 -10.49 -13.63 103.05
N SER A 7 -9.63 -14.64 103.28
CA SER A 7 -8.29 -14.45 103.77
C SER A 7 -7.47 -13.52 102.92
N ILE A 8 -6.48 -12.78 103.51
CA ILE A 8 -5.58 -11.86 102.77
C ILE A 8 -4.89 -12.60 101.62
N ARG A 9 -4.51 -13.85 101.85
CA ARG A 9 -3.92 -14.74 100.82
C ARG A 9 -4.82 -14.97 99.61
N GLN A 10 -6.09 -15.18 99.85
CA GLN A 10 -7.13 -15.36 98.80
C GLN A 10 -7.38 -14.05 98.00
N LYS A 11 -7.34 -12.90 98.70
CA LYS A 11 -7.46 -11.59 98.06
C LYS A 11 -6.28 -11.31 97.16
N MET A 12 -5.03 -11.58 97.64
CA MET A 12 -3.84 -11.46 96.79
C MET A 12 -3.84 -12.38 95.60
N GLN A 13 -4.25 -13.63 95.78
CA GLN A 13 -4.36 -14.55 94.64
C GLN A 13 -5.33 -14.08 93.54
N VAL A 14 -6.50 -13.54 93.97
CA VAL A 14 -7.47 -12.96 93.04
C VAL A 14 -6.96 -11.73 92.35
N ILE A 15 -6.20 -10.85 93.02
CA ILE A 15 -5.61 -9.68 92.37
C ILE A 15 -4.50 -10.06 91.38
N VAL A 16 -3.63 -11.00 91.74
CA VAL A 16 -2.60 -11.51 90.83
C VAL A 16 -3.22 -12.18 89.61
N MET A 17 -4.28 -13.00 89.80
CA MET A 17 -5.03 -13.64 88.66
C MET A 17 -5.73 -12.60 87.77
N MET A 18 -6.31 -11.54 88.36
CA MET A 18 -6.95 -10.46 87.57
C MET A 18 -5.88 -9.66 86.78
N ILE A 19 -4.72 -9.33 87.40
CA ILE A 19 -3.64 -8.66 86.65
C ILE A 19 -3.11 -9.54 85.50
N SER A 20 -2.89 -10.84 85.77
CA SER A 20 -2.43 -11.78 84.76
C SER A 20 -3.45 -11.92 83.63
N LEU A 21 -4.77 -11.96 83.96
CA LEU A 21 -5.85 -12.04 82.95
C LEU A 21 -5.90 -10.78 82.06
N VAL A 22 -5.78 -9.60 82.74
CA VAL A 22 -5.74 -8.32 81.97
C VAL A 22 -4.50 -8.23 81.07
N ALA A 23 -3.33 -8.66 81.58
CA ALA A 23 -2.10 -8.68 80.77
C ALA A 23 -2.24 -9.64 79.59
N LEU A 24 -2.87 -10.83 79.77
CA LEU A 24 -3.14 -11.80 78.67
C LEU A 24 -4.13 -11.22 77.65
N LEU A 25 -5.19 -10.56 78.12
CA LEU A 25 -6.17 -9.91 77.21
C LEU A 25 -5.52 -8.77 76.39
N LEU A 26 -4.67 -7.97 76.99
CA LEU A 26 -3.93 -6.91 76.31
C LEU A 26 -2.94 -7.48 75.30
N ALA A 27 -2.21 -8.54 75.63
CA ALA A 27 -1.31 -9.21 74.71
C ALA A 27 -2.10 -9.85 73.52
N ALA A 28 -3.26 -10.45 73.79
CA ALA A 28 -4.12 -11.00 72.76
C ALA A 28 -4.67 -9.89 71.83
N MET A 29 -5.11 -8.74 72.37
CA MET A 29 -5.59 -7.62 71.55
C MET A 29 -4.49 -7.03 70.70
N ILE A 30 -3.26 -6.89 71.21
CA ILE A 30 -2.10 -6.41 70.44
C ILE A 30 -1.75 -7.43 69.33
N GLY A 31 -1.78 -8.73 69.67
CA GLY A 31 -1.52 -9.82 68.69
C GLY A 31 -2.55 -9.85 67.57
N ILE A 32 -3.82 -9.73 67.87
CA ILE A 32 -4.92 -9.69 66.88
C ILE A 32 -4.78 -8.40 66.05
N GLY A 33 -4.56 -7.25 66.68
CA GLY A 33 -4.38 -5.98 65.99
C GLY A 33 -3.20 -5.97 65.03
N SER A 34 -2.06 -6.55 65.43
CA SER A 34 -0.89 -6.67 64.53
C SER A 34 -1.15 -7.69 63.37
N MET A 35 -1.82 -8.76 63.65
CA MET A 35 -2.20 -9.76 62.63
C MET A 35 -3.14 -9.17 61.57
N LEU A 36 -4.16 -8.39 61.98
CA LEU A 36 -5.08 -7.71 61.06
C LEU A 36 -4.37 -6.65 60.23
N ARG A 37 -3.40 -5.92 60.79
CA ARG A 37 -2.58 -4.96 60.01
C ARG A 37 -1.74 -5.70 59.00
N ILE A 38 -1.00 -6.74 59.40
CA ILE A 38 -0.19 -7.54 58.48
C ILE A 38 -1.08 -8.12 57.34
N GLN A 39 -2.26 -8.62 57.68
CA GLN A 39 -3.17 -9.13 56.66
C GLN A 39 -3.65 -8.05 55.70
N SER A 40 -3.99 -6.85 56.19
CA SER A 40 -4.36 -5.72 55.35
C SER A 40 -3.19 -5.26 54.46
N ASP A 41 -1.97 -5.15 55.03
CA ASP A 41 -0.78 -4.74 54.26
C ASP A 41 -0.41 -5.78 53.19
N VAL A 42 -0.54 -7.07 53.48
CA VAL A 42 -0.29 -8.14 52.49
C VAL A 42 -1.32 -8.12 51.39
N ILE A 43 -2.60 -7.92 51.71
CA ILE A 43 -3.69 -7.86 50.70
C ILE A 43 -3.48 -6.64 49.77
N SER A 44 -3.32 -5.44 50.39
CA SER A 44 -3.09 -4.20 49.60
C SER A 44 -1.81 -4.23 48.79
N GLY A 45 -0.75 -4.81 49.31
CA GLY A 45 0.50 -5.01 48.58
C GLY A 45 0.38 -6.01 47.46
N SER A 46 -0.42 -7.07 47.64
CA SER A 46 -0.71 -8.06 46.57
C SER A 46 -1.57 -7.49 45.46
N GLU A 47 -2.58 -6.68 45.83
CA GLU A 47 -3.43 -5.98 44.86
C GLU A 47 -2.62 -4.97 44.02
N ALA A 48 -1.80 -4.14 44.68
CA ALA A 48 -0.94 -3.17 44.02
C ALA A 48 0.11 -3.84 43.08
N LEU A 49 0.66 -4.99 43.52
CA LEU A 49 1.56 -5.78 42.69
C LEU A 49 0.82 -6.39 41.49
N GLY A 50 -0.41 -6.86 41.68
CA GLY A 50 -1.26 -7.41 40.62
C GLY A 50 -1.61 -6.34 39.58
N GLU A 51 -2.08 -5.17 40.00
CA GLU A 51 -2.37 -4.04 39.11
C GLU A 51 -1.13 -3.58 38.33
N HIS A 52 0.00 -3.42 39.02
CA HIS A 52 1.24 -3.00 38.36
C HIS A 52 1.75 -4.06 37.38
N ALA A 53 1.62 -5.34 37.69
CA ALA A 53 1.97 -6.41 36.78
C ALA A 53 1.04 -6.47 35.56
N ALA A 54 -0.27 -6.26 35.77
CA ALA A 54 -1.25 -6.19 34.70
C ALA A 54 -0.97 -5.01 33.75
N GLN A 55 -0.76 -3.82 34.30
CA GLN A 55 -0.43 -2.63 33.53
C GLN A 55 0.87 -2.77 32.74
N LYS A 56 1.91 -3.30 33.37
CA LYS A 56 3.20 -3.54 32.70
C LYS A 56 3.10 -4.60 31.60
N SER A 57 2.20 -5.58 31.76
CA SER A 57 1.92 -6.59 30.75
C SER A 57 1.13 -6.01 29.57
N GLU A 58 0.15 -5.13 29.84
CA GLU A 58 -0.61 -4.39 28.86
C GLU A 58 0.28 -3.46 28.04
N ASP A 59 1.13 -2.64 28.69
CA ASP A 59 2.08 -1.76 28.03
C ASP A 59 3.06 -2.54 27.13
N ALA A 60 3.58 -3.67 27.63
CA ALA A 60 4.50 -4.51 26.88
C ALA A 60 3.82 -5.16 25.66
N LEU A 61 2.55 -5.59 25.83
CA LEU A 61 1.76 -6.17 24.72
C LEU A 61 1.46 -5.11 23.66
N THR A 62 1.06 -3.91 24.08
CA THR A 62 0.80 -2.79 23.18
C THR A 62 2.05 -2.43 22.38
N GLN A 63 3.20 -2.25 23.04
CA GLN A 63 4.46 -1.98 22.34
C GLN A 63 4.87 -3.09 21.37
N GLN A 64 4.64 -4.36 21.75
CA GLN A 64 4.92 -5.48 20.86
C GLN A 64 4.00 -5.50 19.64
N MET A 65 2.71 -5.17 19.83
CA MET A 65 1.75 -5.06 18.73
C MET A 65 2.13 -3.90 17.78
N GLU A 66 2.39 -2.72 18.32
CA GLU A 66 2.84 -1.55 17.54
C GLU A 66 4.07 -1.87 16.70
N LYS A 67 5.09 -2.46 17.32
CA LYS A 67 6.28 -2.88 16.59
C LYS A 67 5.97 -3.89 15.49
N SER A 68 5.14 -4.88 15.78
CA SER A 68 4.75 -5.90 14.78
C SER A 68 3.99 -5.29 13.59
N LEU A 69 3.12 -4.31 13.86
CA LEU A 69 2.39 -3.57 12.83
C LEU A 69 3.35 -2.78 11.93
N LEU A 70 4.28 -2.04 12.53
CA LEU A 70 5.29 -1.28 11.79
C LEU A 70 6.18 -2.20 10.93
N ASP A 71 6.61 -3.35 11.47
CA ASP A 71 7.40 -4.33 10.73
C ASP A 71 6.62 -4.91 9.53
N ILE A 72 5.32 -5.19 9.70
CA ILE A 72 4.46 -5.67 8.62
C ILE A 72 4.25 -4.60 7.54
N VAL A 73 3.86 -3.39 7.94
CA VAL A 73 3.62 -2.28 7.00
C VAL A 73 4.90 -1.91 6.27
N GLY A 74 6.03 -1.82 6.98
CA GLY A 74 7.34 -1.57 6.39
C GLY A 74 7.73 -2.63 5.34
N GLY A 75 7.56 -3.91 5.67
CA GLY A 75 7.83 -5.00 4.71
C GLY A 75 6.92 -4.97 3.48
N LYS A 76 5.66 -4.52 3.63
CA LYS A 76 4.74 -4.35 2.49
C LYS A 76 5.12 -3.13 1.63
N ALA A 77 5.54 -2.04 2.25
CA ALA A 77 6.04 -0.87 1.54
C ALA A 77 7.30 -1.21 0.72
N GLU A 78 8.26 -1.94 1.31
CA GLU A 78 9.45 -2.41 0.60
C GLU A 78 9.10 -3.33 -0.60
N LEU A 79 8.07 -4.17 -0.45
CA LEU A 79 7.58 -5.01 -1.55
C LEU A 79 6.96 -4.17 -2.68
N ALA A 80 6.20 -3.13 -2.33
CA ALA A 80 5.63 -2.20 -3.29
C ALA A 80 6.73 -1.47 -4.06
N ASP A 81 7.70 -0.90 -3.35
CA ASP A 81 8.84 -0.21 -3.95
C ASP A 81 9.61 -1.13 -4.90
N ALA A 82 9.90 -2.36 -4.49
CA ALA A 82 10.60 -3.32 -5.34
C ALA A 82 9.83 -3.66 -6.63
N LYS A 83 8.49 -3.75 -6.57
CA LYS A 83 7.65 -3.95 -7.75
C LYS A 83 7.67 -2.73 -8.67
N LEU A 84 7.53 -1.53 -8.12
CA LEU A 84 7.58 -0.30 -8.90
C LEU A 84 8.96 -0.11 -9.55
N GLU A 85 10.05 -0.37 -8.83
CA GLU A 85 11.42 -0.36 -9.39
C GLU A 85 11.60 -1.37 -10.53
N MET A 86 10.98 -2.54 -10.43
CA MET A 86 10.99 -3.54 -11.52
C MET A 86 10.32 -3.00 -12.79
N PHE A 87 9.18 -2.31 -12.66
CA PHE A 87 8.50 -1.69 -13.81
C PHE A 87 9.31 -0.55 -14.41
N LEU A 88 9.95 0.29 -13.57
CA LEU A 88 10.91 1.29 -14.06
C LEU A 88 12.06 0.64 -14.83
N GLY A 89 12.56 -0.49 -14.38
CA GLY A 89 13.58 -1.26 -15.09
C GLY A 89 13.10 -1.79 -16.44
N TYR A 90 11.87 -2.27 -16.53
CA TYR A 90 11.31 -2.72 -17.82
C TYR A 90 11.12 -1.57 -18.79
N ILE A 91 10.54 -0.45 -18.34
CA ILE A 91 10.28 0.67 -19.24
C ILE A 91 11.57 1.32 -19.76
N ASP A 92 12.60 1.40 -18.91
CA ASP A 92 13.93 1.89 -19.31
C ASP A 92 14.56 0.98 -20.35
N MET A 93 14.50 -0.34 -20.16
CA MET A 93 14.93 -1.33 -21.14
C MET A 93 14.19 -1.18 -22.48
N PHE A 94 12.88 -0.93 -22.46
CA PHE A 94 12.11 -0.73 -23.69
C PHE A 94 12.52 0.55 -24.41
N ALA A 95 12.76 1.64 -23.68
CA ALA A 95 13.23 2.90 -24.23
C ALA A 95 14.65 2.75 -24.83
N GLU A 96 15.55 2.04 -24.17
CA GLU A 96 16.87 1.71 -24.70
C GLU A 96 16.79 0.86 -25.97
N TYR A 97 15.85 -0.10 -26.01
CA TYR A 97 15.67 -0.92 -27.21
C TYR A 97 15.09 -0.12 -28.37
N ALA A 98 14.14 0.81 -28.12
CA ALA A 98 13.64 1.74 -29.13
C ALA A 98 14.74 2.64 -29.67
N TRP A 99 15.62 3.16 -28.81
CA TRP A 99 16.82 3.88 -29.21
C TRP A 99 17.76 3.03 -30.07
N LEU A 100 17.99 1.75 -29.70
CA LEU A 100 18.84 0.83 -30.45
C LEU A 100 18.31 0.56 -31.86
N LEU A 101 16.98 0.40 -32.00
CA LEU A 101 16.29 0.26 -33.29
C LEU A 101 16.54 1.49 -34.19
N TYR A 102 16.43 2.69 -33.64
CA TYR A 102 16.64 3.93 -34.38
C TYR A 102 18.11 4.15 -34.77
N LYS A 103 19.02 3.71 -33.91
CA LYS A 103 20.46 3.84 -34.14
C LYS A 103 21.02 2.90 -35.20
N ASN A 104 20.47 1.69 -35.30
CA ASN A 104 21.00 0.64 -36.17
C ASN A 104 19.88 -0.04 -36.97
N PRO A 105 19.06 0.71 -37.73
CA PRO A 105 17.87 0.17 -38.38
C PRO A 105 18.17 -0.96 -39.38
N GLU A 106 19.36 -1.00 -39.92
CA GLU A 106 19.82 -2.02 -40.88
C GLU A 106 20.02 -3.41 -40.27
N LEU A 107 20.08 -3.51 -38.94
CA LEU A 107 20.24 -4.79 -38.23
C LEU A 107 18.91 -5.50 -37.97
N PHE A 108 17.78 -4.85 -38.24
CA PHE A 108 16.47 -5.34 -37.86
C PHE A 108 15.58 -5.63 -39.06
N VAL A 109 14.74 -6.64 -38.91
CA VAL A 109 13.75 -6.99 -39.94
C VAL A 109 12.54 -6.07 -39.80
N LEU A 110 12.12 -5.47 -40.90
CA LEU A 110 10.92 -4.63 -40.92
C LEU A 110 9.70 -5.54 -41.07
N SER A 111 8.76 -5.44 -40.12
CA SER A 111 7.50 -6.18 -40.14
C SER A 111 6.33 -5.21 -40.23
N GLU A 112 5.36 -5.52 -41.06
CA GLU A 112 4.15 -4.71 -41.20
C GLU A 112 3.32 -4.77 -39.90
N VAL A 113 2.86 -3.61 -39.44
CA VAL A 113 1.93 -3.48 -38.31
C VAL A 113 0.57 -3.06 -38.83
N ALA A 114 -0.45 -3.89 -38.55
CA ALA A 114 -1.81 -3.63 -38.97
C ALA A 114 -2.47 -2.51 -38.16
N PRO A 115 -3.48 -1.82 -38.69
CA PRO A 115 -4.37 -0.98 -37.88
C PRO A 115 -5.17 -1.83 -36.89
N PRO A 116 -5.91 -1.21 -35.96
CA PRO A 116 -6.82 -1.90 -35.05
C PRO A 116 -7.75 -2.88 -35.78
N ASN A 117 -7.91 -4.08 -35.23
CA ASN A 117 -8.76 -5.11 -35.83
C ASN A 117 -9.47 -5.90 -34.72
N LYS A 118 -10.81 -5.81 -34.70
CA LYS A 118 -11.67 -6.54 -33.75
C LYS A 118 -11.54 -8.06 -33.84
N ASP A 119 -11.18 -8.59 -35.02
CA ASP A 119 -10.98 -10.03 -35.19
C ASP A 119 -9.80 -10.59 -34.40
N LEU A 120 -8.92 -9.69 -33.88
CA LEU A 120 -7.78 -10.04 -33.03
C LEU A 120 -8.07 -9.90 -31.53
N ALA A 121 -9.32 -9.56 -31.16
CA ALA A 121 -9.70 -9.47 -29.74
C ALA A 121 -9.39 -10.78 -28.99
N GLY A 122 -8.75 -10.65 -27.83
CA GLY A 122 -8.27 -11.78 -27.02
C GLY A 122 -6.92 -12.37 -27.47
N GLN A 123 -6.26 -11.78 -28.47
CA GLN A 123 -4.93 -12.19 -28.92
C GLN A 123 -3.96 -11.01 -28.78
N LEU A 124 -2.84 -11.23 -28.09
CA LEU A 124 -1.78 -10.23 -28.05
C LEU A 124 -1.32 -9.91 -29.47
N SER A 125 -1.44 -8.66 -29.86
CA SER A 125 -1.05 -8.19 -31.19
C SER A 125 -0.56 -6.76 -31.13
N MET A 126 0.40 -6.43 -31.99
CA MET A 126 0.83 -5.05 -32.17
C MET A 126 -0.04 -4.38 -33.21
N GLN A 127 -0.59 -3.23 -32.86
CA GLN A 127 -1.50 -2.44 -33.69
C GLN A 127 -0.97 -1.01 -33.80
N ARG A 128 -1.22 -0.35 -34.94
CA ARG A 128 -0.78 1.02 -35.18
C ARG A 128 -1.95 1.99 -35.17
N TYR A 129 -1.70 3.18 -34.66
CA TYR A 129 -2.59 4.33 -34.71
C TYR A 129 -1.81 5.50 -35.27
N LEU A 130 -2.50 6.36 -36.00
CA LEU A 130 -2.00 7.68 -36.36
C LEU A 130 -2.59 8.71 -35.40
N GLN A 131 -1.86 9.77 -35.12
CA GLN A 131 -2.35 10.81 -34.22
C GLN A 131 -3.59 11.48 -34.76
N ASP A 132 -3.58 11.83 -36.05
CA ASP A 132 -4.72 12.43 -36.76
C ASP A 132 -4.59 12.22 -38.28
N GLU A 133 -5.57 12.69 -39.05
CA GLU A 133 -5.64 12.59 -40.51
C GLU A 133 -4.52 13.34 -41.25
N SER A 134 -3.80 14.26 -40.61
CA SER A 134 -2.71 15.02 -41.22
C SER A 134 -1.43 14.20 -41.33
N ILE A 135 -1.30 13.12 -40.59
CA ILE A 135 -0.14 12.24 -40.60
C ILE A 135 -0.19 11.31 -41.80
N SER A 136 0.77 11.43 -42.68
CA SER A 136 0.89 10.55 -43.85
C SER A 136 1.42 9.18 -43.44
N LEU A 137 0.59 8.15 -43.53
CA LEU A 137 1.02 6.76 -43.26
C LEU A 137 2.25 6.36 -44.08
N GLU A 138 2.32 6.71 -45.36
CA GLU A 138 3.45 6.38 -46.23
C GLU A 138 4.77 6.98 -45.68
N ALA A 139 4.71 8.18 -45.12
CA ALA A 139 5.88 8.85 -44.59
C ALA A 139 6.40 8.19 -43.28
N VAL A 140 5.50 7.69 -42.43
CA VAL A 140 5.85 7.11 -41.11
C VAL A 140 5.99 5.57 -41.16
N LEU A 141 5.49 4.92 -42.19
CA LEU A 141 5.49 3.46 -42.33
C LEU A 141 6.87 2.79 -42.14
N PRO A 142 7.98 3.32 -42.64
CA PRO A 142 9.30 2.73 -42.38
C PRO A 142 9.67 2.69 -40.88
N LYS A 143 9.25 3.69 -40.11
CA LYS A 143 9.50 3.76 -38.67
C LYS A 143 8.53 2.87 -37.89
N ILE A 144 7.28 2.80 -38.30
CA ILE A 144 6.28 1.84 -37.78
C ILE A 144 6.83 0.42 -37.90
N ASN A 145 7.25 0.03 -39.13
CA ASN A 145 7.77 -1.29 -39.40
C ASN A 145 9.09 -1.60 -38.69
N LEU A 146 9.90 -0.58 -38.37
CA LEU A 146 11.10 -0.73 -37.55
C LEU A 146 10.77 -0.97 -36.08
N LEU A 147 9.86 -0.14 -35.51
CA LEU A 147 9.45 -0.25 -34.12
C LEU A 147 8.59 -1.48 -33.83
N SER A 148 8.09 -2.20 -34.87
CA SER A 148 7.45 -3.52 -34.70
C SER A 148 8.34 -4.51 -33.96
N ASN A 149 9.66 -4.36 -34.03
CA ASN A 149 10.62 -5.20 -33.29
C ASN A 149 10.53 -5.05 -31.75
N LEU A 150 9.87 -4.00 -31.25
CA LEU A 150 9.59 -3.86 -29.82
C LEU A 150 8.76 -5.04 -29.27
N VAL A 151 8.00 -5.73 -30.13
CA VAL A 151 7.29 -6.95 -29.73
C VAL A 151 8.21 -7.98 -29.07
N HIS A 152 9.45 -8.08 -29.46
CA HIS A 152 10.41 -9.04 -28.93
C HIS A 152 10.78 -8.80 -27.45
N VAL A 153 10.63 -7.57 -26.98
CA VAL A 153 10.83 -7.21 -25.57
C VAL A 153 9.51 -6.98 -24.82
N PHE A 154 8.44 -6.61 -25.51
CA PHE A 154 7.11 -6.45 -24.93
C PHE A 154 6.46 -7.80 -24.59
N ASP A 155 6.47 -8.74 -25.54
CA ASP A 155 5.78 -10.02 -25.41
C ASP A 155 6.20 -10.83 -24.16
N PRO A 156 7.49 -11.05 -23.85
CA PRO A 156 7.85 -11.78 -22.64
C PRO A 156 7.41 -11.06 -21.36
N VAL A 157 7.50 -9.72 -21.31
CA VAL A 157 7.15 -8.96 -20.12
C VAL A 157 5.64 -8.95 -19.86
N ILE A 158 4.82 -8.72 -20.90
CA ILE A 158 3.36 -8.73 -20.74
C ILE A 158 2.85 -10.15 -20.46
N ASN A 159 3.42 -11.18 -21.05
CA ASN A 159 3.01 -12.58 -20.81
C ASN A 159 3.32 -13.02 -19.37
N ASP A 160 4.45 -12.60 -18.81
CA ASP A 160 4.83 -12.92 -17.43
C ASP A 160 4.02 -12.11 -16.39
N ASN A 161 3.35 -11.02 -16.82
CA ASN A 161 2.66 -10.08 -15.92
C ASN A 161 1.23 -9.75 -16.40
N ARG A 162 0.54 -10.69 -17.07
CA ARG A 162 -0.78 -10.46 -17.70
C ARG A 162 -1.88 -10.00 -16.74
N GLU A 163 -1.78 -10.33 -15.48
CA GLU A 163 -2.74 -9.92 -14.46
C GLU A 163 -2.54 -8.46 -14.04
N ILE A 164 -1.36 -7.89 -14.33
CA ILE A 164 -0.95 -6.57 -13.86
C ILE A 164 -0.78 -5.60 -15.05
N ILE A 165 -0.06 -6.02 -16.10
CA ILE A 165 0.20 -5.18 -17.28
C ILE A 165 -0.89 -5.43 -18.32
N THR A 166 -1.63 -4.38 -18.63
CA THR A 166 -2.74 -4.47 -19.59
C THR A 166 -2.34 -4.14 -21.02
N THR A 167 -1.42 -3.20 -21.17
CA THR A 167 -0.99 -2.68 -22.47
C THR A 167 0.44 -2.18 -22.37
N ILE A 168 1.22 -2.39 -23.45
CA ILE A 168 2.52 -1.73 -23.61
C ILE A 168 2.48 -1.03 -24.97
N TYR A 169 2.88 0.23 -25.01
CA TYR A 169 2.77 1.03 -26.23
C TYR A 169 3.91 2.03 -26.40
N VAL A 170 4.08 2.53 -27.61
CA VAL A 170 5.08 3.55 -27.95
C VAL A 170 4.44 4.64 -28.78
N GLY A 171 4.47 5.88 -28.28
CA GLY A 171 4.06 7.08 -28.99
C GLY A 171 5.27 7.86 -29.49
N THR A 172 5.21 8.40 -30.68
CA THR A 172 6.37 9.06 -31.32
C THR A 172 6.09 10.51 -31.69
N GLU A 173 7.12 11.34 -31.71
CA GLU A 173 7.04 12.71 -32.23
C GLU A 173 6.64 12.79 -33.72
N GLN A 174 6.66 11.68 -34.44
CA GLN A 174 6.24 11.60 -35.83
C GLN A 174 4.73 11.42 -35.96
N GLY A 175 3.99 11.36 -34.85
CA GLY A 175 2.53 11.32 -34.83
C GLY A 175 1.95 9.93 -35.08
N PHE A 176 2.61 8.87 -34.62
CA PHE A 176 2.03 7.53 -34.60
C PHE A 176 2.30 6.82 -33.27
N LEU A 177 1.40 5.92 -32.93
CA LEU A 177 1.47 5.06 -31.75
C LEU A 177 1.41 3.60 -32.18
N LEU A 178 2.22 2.74 -31.56
CA LEU A 178 2.08 1.30 -31.63
C LEU A 178 1.64 0.78 -30.27
N SER A 179 0.53 0.07 -30.20
CA SER A 179 0.01 -0.56 -29.00
C SER A 179 0.17 -2.08 -29.10
N TYR A 180 0.61 -2.71 -28.02
CA TYR A 180 0.72 -4.14 -27.87
C TYR A 180 -0.16 -4.61 -26.71
N ASP A 181 -1.30 -5.16 -27.06
CA ASP A 181 -2.33 -5.61 -26.11
C ASP A 181 -3.17 -6.74 -26.74
N ASP A 182 -4.08 -7.31 -25.97
CA ASP A 182 -5.01 -8.34 -26.44
C ASP A 182 -6.41 -7.81 -26.76
N ARG A 183 -6.70 -6.56 -26.45
CA ARG A 183 -7.98 -5.87 -26.71
C ARG A 183 -9.23 -6.75 -26.58
N ALA A 184 -9.20 -7.69 -25.64
CA ALA A 184 -10.31 -8.59 -25.38
C ALA A 184 -11.59 -7.84 -24.98
N ASP A 185 -11.43 -6.66 -24.39
CA ASP A 185 -12.49 -5.93 -23.70
C ASP A 185 -12.89 -4.62 -24.38
N LEU A 186 -12.67 -4.50 -25.69
CA LEU A 186 -13.30 -3.43 -26.45
C LEU A 186 -14.82 -3.70 -26.52
N GLY A 187 -15.48 -3.57 -25.34
CA GLY A 187 -16.92 -3.52 -25.30
C GLY A 187 -17.42 -2.48 -26.28
N ASP A 188 -18.55 -2.72 -26.91
CA ASP A 188 -19.42 -1.87 -27.76
C ASP A 188 -18.92 -0.52 -28.33
N THR A 189 -17.64 -0.18 -28.21
CA THR A 189 -17.09 0.98 -28.90
C THR A 189 -16.96 0.66 -30.37
N GLU A 190 -17.79 1.31 -31.19
CA GLU A 190 -17.88 1.12 -32.64
C GLU A 190 -16.60 1.50 -33.40
N SER A 191 -15.51 1.88 -32.70
CA SER A 191 -14.35 2.47 -33.33
C SER A 191 -13.27 1.46 -33.66
N ASP A 192 -13.25 0.98 -34.91
CA ASP A 192 -12.03 0.62 -35.63
C ASP A 192 -11.28 1.92 -35.96
N GLU A 193 -11.13 2.83 -34.97
CA GLU A 193 -10.52 4.12 -35.21
C GLU A 193 -9.01 3.97 -35.35
N GLU A 194 -8.53 4.21 -36.56
CA GLU A 194 -7.10 4.24 -36.90
C GLU A 194 -6.39 5.46 -36.28
N TYR A 195 -7.14 6.38 -35.66
CA TYR A 195 -6.63 7.65 -35.13
C TYR A 195 -6.78 7.71 -33.62
N TYR A 196 -5.68 8.11 -32.96
CA TYR A 196 -5.64 8.35 -31.52
C TYR A 196 -4.64 9.45 -31.19
N ASP A 197 -5.13 10.60 -30.74
CA ASP A 197 -4.26 11.70 -30.31
C ASP A 197 -3.78 11.46 -28.87
N PHE A 198 -2.54 11.05 -28.76
CA PHE A 198 -1.85 10.81 -27.49
C PHE A 198 -0.96 11.98 -27.04
N SER A 199 -0.82 13.01 -27.85
CA SER A 199 0.18 14.08 -27.65
C SER A 199 -0.05 14.90 -26.39
N GLU A 200 -1.28 14.97 -25.90
CA GLU A 200 -1.66 15.64 -24.66
C GLU A 200 -1.88 14.68 -23.48
N SER A 201 -1.60 13.39 -23.65
CA SER A 201 -1.73 12.41 -22.58
C SER A 201 -0.66 12.62 -21.50
N ASP A 202 -1.04 12.46 -20.24
CA ASP A 202 -0.15 12.68 -19.09
C ASP A 202 1.12 11.84 -19.15
N TRP A 203 1.02 10.56 -19.54
CA TRP A 203 2.17 9.69 -19.68
C TRP A 203 3.20 10.19 -20.71
N TYR A 204 2.71 10.79 -21.81
CA TYR A 204 3.57 11.30 -22.89
C TYR A 204 4.25 12.61 -22.47
N LEU A 205 3.46 13.55 -21.95
CA LEU A 205 3.95 14.86 -21.53
C LEU A 205 4.91 14.76 -20.35
N LEU A 206 4.56 13.98 -19.33
CA LEU A 206 5.37 13.83 -18.12
C LEU A 206 6.74 13.17 -18.41
N ALA A 207 6.76 12.12 -19.23
CA ALA A 207 8.02 11.48 -19.62
C ALA A 207 8.88 12.41 -20.50
N LYS A 208 8.26 13.15 -21.43
CA LYS A 208 8.94 14.14 -22.28
C LYS A 208 9.54 15.28 -21.45
N GLU A 209 8.79 15.81 -20.48
CA GLU A 209 9.23 16.92 -19.63
C GLU A 209 10.35 16.50 -18.67
N THR A 210 10.19 15.36 -18.02
CA THR A 210 11.17 14.88 -17.02
C THR A 210 12.45 14.33 -17.64
N GLY A 211 12.39 13.84 -18.88
CA GLY A 211 13.53 13.25 -19.59
C GLY A 211 14.04 11.93 -18.98
N LYS A 212 13.24 11.25 -18.17
CA LYS A 212 13.58 10.00 -17.46
C LYS A 212 12.34 9.14 -17.26
N PRO A 213 12.50 7.84 -16.88
CA PRO A 213 11.38 7.00 -16.48
C PRO A 213 10.56 7.60 -15.34
N VAL A 214 9.23 7.57 -15.46
CA VAL A 214 8.27 8.16 -14.53
C VAL A 214 7.01 7.31 -14.43
N PHE A 215 6.28 7.47 -13.31
CA PHE A 215 4.90 7.04 -13.18
C PHE A 215 3.97 8.25 -13.29
N THR A 216 2.80 8.04 -13.90
CA THR A 216 1.69 9.01 -13.82
C THR A 216 0.98 8.92 -12.48
N ASP A 217 0.12 9.88 -12.18
CA ASP A 217 -0.94 9.68 -11.21
C ASP A 217 -1.88 8.56 -11.67
N THR A 218 -2.70 8.05 -10.73
CA THR A 218 -3.72 7.04 -11.03
C THR A 218 -4.86 7.63 -11.85
N TYR A 219 -5.38 6.86 -12.78
CA TYR A 219 -6.55 7.21 -13.58
C TYR A 219 -7.39 5.95 -13.90
N LEU A 220 -8.63 6.14 -14.31
CA LEU A 220 -9.45 5.04 -14.81
C LEU A 220 -9.01 4.66 -16.22
N ASP A 221 -8.75 3.37 -16.41
CA ASP A 221 -8.46 2.82 -17.74
C ASP A 221 -9.58 3.16 -18.73
N SER A 222 -9.22 3.69 -19.88
CA SER A 222 -10.19 4.12 -20.91
C SER A 222 -11.08 2.97 -21.43
N TYR A 223 -10.67 1.73 -21.19
CA TYR A 223 -11.40 0.52 -21.57
C TYR A 223 -12.12 -0.13 -20.40
N GLY A 224 -12.18 0.54 -19.24
CA GLY A 224 -12.92 0.08 -18.06
C GLY A 224 -12.31 -1.11 -17.32
N ARG A 225 -11.01 -1.35 -17.48
CA ARG A 225 -10.30 -2.45 -16.80
C ARG A 225 -10.00 -2.17 -15.32
N GLY A 226 -10.18 -0.94 -14.86
CA GLY A 226 -9.99 -0.54 -13.48
C GLY A 226 -9.04 0.64 -13.32
N LEU A 227 -8.64 0.89 -12.08
CA LEU A 227 -7.71 1.95 -11.74
C LEU A 227 -6.30 1.56 -12.24
N THR A 228 -5.67 2.48 -12.96
CA THR A 228 -4.42 2.25 -13.69
C THR A 228 -3.40 3.33 -13.35
N ILE A 229 -2.12 2.97 -13.36
CA ILE A 229 -0.99 3.88 -13.44
C ILE A 229 -0.22 3.58 -14.72
N SER A 230 0.31 4.61 -15.39
CA SER A 230 1.24 4.40 -16.51
C SER A 230 2.67 4.58 -16.04
N CYS A 231 3.53 3.63 -16.44
CA CYS A 231 4.97 3.75 -16.34
C CYS A 231 5.54 4.11 -17.70
N ALA A 232 6.19 5.26 -17.84
CA ALA A 232 6.59 5.82 -19.13
C ALA A 232 8.05 6.27 -19.14
N ALA A 233 8.76 6.08 -20.25
CA ALA A 233 10.13 6.52 -20.43
C ALA A 233 10.34 7.14 -21.82
N PRO A 234 11.03 8.28 -21.92
CA PRO A 234 11.37 8.88 -23.20
C PRO A 234 12.51 8.13 -23.87
N PHE A 235 12.51 8.10 -25.20
CA PHE A 235 13.65 7.67 -25.99
C PHE A 235 14.03 8.72 -27.02
N TYR A 236 15.28 8.64 -27.48
CA TYR A 236 15.88 9.69 -28.28
C TYR A 236 16.49 9.10 -29.54
N GLN A 237 16.61 9.91 -30.59
CA GLN A 237 17.43 9.63 -31.76
C GLN A 237 18.45 10.75 -31.91
N ASP A 238 19.76 10.44 -31.86
CA ASP A 238 20.83 11.43 -31.96
C ASP A 238 20.65 12.62 -30.99
N ASP A 239 20.32 12.32 -29.73
CA ASP A 239 20.03 13.27 -28.65
C ASP A 239 18.75 14.13 -28.87
N ILE A 240 17.98 13.86 -29.92
CA ILE A 240 16.69 14.50 -30.19
C ILE A 240 15.58 13.59 -29.66
N PHE A 241 14.64 14.15 -28.92
CA PHE A 241 13.46 13.42 -28.44
C PHE A 241 12.73 12.80 -29.61
N ALA A 242 12.48 11.50 -29.55
CA ALA A 242 11.89 10.71 -30.61
C ALA A 242 10.49 10.15 -30.24
N GLY A 243 10.26 9.97 -28.94
CA GLY A 243 8.98 9.48 -28.43
C GLY A 243 9.08 8.98 -27.02
N VAL A 244 8.02 8.32 -26.58
CA VAL A 244 7.86 7.73 -25.24
C VAL A 244 7.39 6.29 -25.38
N VAL A 245 8.02 5.37 -24.67
CA VAL A 245 7.49 4.03 -24.43
C VAL A 245 6.72 4.04 -23.12
N CYS A 246 5.59 3.38 -23.07
CA CYS A 246 4.70 3.38 -21.93
C CYS A 246 4.11 1.98 -21.69
N MET A 247 3.79 1.71 -20.43
CA MET A 247 3.11 0.48 -20.01
C MET A 247 2.07 0.81 -18.97
N ASP A 248 0.85 0.30 -19.16
CA ASP A 248 -0.27 0.47 -18.23
C ASP A 248 -0.35 -0.68 -17.26
N ILE A 249 -0.43 -0.33 -15.99
CA ILE A 249 -0.35 -1.22 -14.84
C ILE A 249 -1.63 -1.06 -14.02
N LEU A 250 -2.40 -2.14 -13.85
CA LEU A 250 -3.58 -2.15 -12.99
C LEU A 250 -3.17 -2.06 -11.52
N VAL A 251 -3.75 -1.10 -10.84
CA VAL A 251 -3.49 -0.85 -9.41
C VAL A 251 -4.13 -1.93 -8.54
N ASP A 252 -5.28 -2.49 -8.95
CA ASP A 252 -6.00 -3.50 -8.17
C ASP A 252 -5.18 -4.78 -7.92
N ASP A 253 -4.32 -5.16 -8.85
CA ASP A 253 -3.43 -6.31 -8.66
C ASP A 253 -2.19 -6.00 -7.82
N ILE A 254 -1.74 -4.75 -7.85
CA ILE A 254 -0.78 -4.24 -6.87
C ILE A 254 -1.42 -4.31 -5.48
N ASN A 255 -2.70 -3.93 -5.35
CA ASN A 255 -3.49 -4.01 -4.13
C ASN A 255 -3.52 -5.41 -3.54
N ASN A 256 -3.92 -6.40 -4.32
CA ASN A 256 -4.06 -7.78 -3.86
C ASN A 256 -2.76 -8.35 -3.27
N SER A 257 -1.61 -7.91 -3.77
CA SER A 257 -0.30 -8.35 -3.28
C SER A 257 0.24 -7.57 -2.09
N ILE A 258 -0.21 -6.30 -1.90
CA ILE A 258 0.28 -5.39 -0.86
C ILE A 258 -0.71 -5.29 0.29
N ILE A 259 -2.02 -5.24 -0.01
CA ILE A 259 -3.09 -4.92 0.96
C ILE A 259 -3.63 -6.16 1.67
N ASP A 260 -3.37 -7.39 1.23
CA ASP A 260 -3.74 -8.60 1.98
C ASP A 260 -2.92 -8.71 3.29
N VAL A 261 -3.15 -7.72 4.16
CA VAL A 261 -2.58 -7.64 5.50
C VAL A 261 -3.68 -7.99 6.49
N ASN A 262 -3.71 -9.24 6.94
CA ASN A 262 -4.62 -9.66 7.99
C ASN A 262 -4.03 -9.32 9.37
N ILE A 263 -4.30 -8.11 9.86
CA ILE A 263 -3.84 -7.62 11.16
C ILE A 263 -4.90 -7.90 12.26
N GLY A 264 -6.01 -8.55 11.91
CA GLY A 264 -7.14 -8.85 12.81
C GLY A 264 -8.48 -8.66 12.13
N ASN A 265 -9.56 -8.98 12.82
CA ASN A 265 -10.90 -9.09 12.23
C ASN A 265 -11.52 -7.76 11.72
N HIS A 266 -10.90 -6.61 11.98
CA HIS A 266 -11.44 -5.28 11.65
C HIS A 266 -10.39 -4.28 11.17
N SER A 267 -9.20 -4.75 10.80
CA SER A 267 -8.12 -3.89 10.28
C SER A 267 -7.90 -4.16 8.79
N TYR A 268 -7.55 -3.12 8.08
CA TYR A 268 -7.18 -3.18 6.67
C TYR A 268 -6.03 -2.19 6.40
N ALA A 269 -5.26 -2.46 5.38
CA ALA A 269 -4.28 -1.53 4.84
C ALA A 269 -4.88 -0.79 3.64
N PHE A 270 -4.41 0.40 3.37
CA PHE A 270 -4.74 1.15 2.16
C PHE A 270 -3.48 1.91 1.68
N LEU A 271 -3.47 2.23 0.41
CA LEU A 271 -2.41 2.99 -0.22
C LEU A 271 -2.96 4.35 -0.64
N VAL A 272 -2.21 5.41 -0.40
CA VAL A 272 -2.57 6.78 -0.82
C VAL A 272 -1.45 7.40 -1.65
N ASN A 273 -1.82 8.27 -2.58
CA ASN A 273 -0.87 9.11 -3.29
C ASN A 273 -0.45 10.33 -2.46
N THR A 274 0.44 11.15 -3.01
CA THR A 274 0.94 12.37 -2.35
C THR A 274 -0.12 13.46 -2.18
N TYR A 275 -1.30 13.31 -2.79
CA TYR A 275 -2.45 14.23 -2.66
C TYR A 275 -3.49 13.74 -1.64
N GLY A 276 -3.31 12.54 -1.08
CA GLY A 276 -4.24 11.93 -0.12
C GLY A 276 -5.35 11.10 -0.77
N ASP A 277 -5.32 10.91 -2.10
CA ASP A 277 -6.30 10.05 -2.76
C ASP A 277 -5.99 8.60 -2.45
N VAL A 278 -7.01 7.85 -2.09
CA VAL A 278 -6.90 6.41 -1.84
C VAL A 278 -6.75 5.70 -3.18
N ILE A 279 -5.54 5.25 -3.46
CA ILE A 279 -5.21 4.48 -4.65
C ILE A 279 -5.75 3.06 -4.53
N ALA A 280 -5.70 2.54 -3.30
CA ALA A 280 -5.91 1.15 -3.03
C ALA A 280 -6.52 0.90 -1.65
N SER A 281 -7.66 0.20 -1.60
CA SER A 281 -8.31 -0.21 -0.35
C SER A 281 -9.20 -1.45 -0.58
N PRO A 282 -9.26 -2.40 0.35
CA PRO A 282 -10.14 -3.57 0.23
C PRO A 282 -11.64 -3.21 0.24
N ASN A 283 -11.97 -1.98 0.62
CA ASN A 283 -13.36 -1.49 0.68
C ASN A 283 -13.73 -0.58 -0.51
N GLN A 284 -12.83 -0.39 -1.47
CA GLN A 284 -13.09 0.41 -2.66
C GLN A 284 -13.82 -0.45 -3.69
N ASP A 285 -14.89 0.09 -4.26
CA ASP A 285 -15.59 -0.56 -5.37
C ASP A 285 -14.71 -0.43 -6.64
N PRO A 286 -14.27 -1.53 -7.27
CA PRO A 286 -13.40 -1.48 -8.45
C PRO A 286 -14.00 -0.73 -9.66
N GLY A 287 -15.28 -0.40 -9.62
CA GLY A 287 -15.96 0.35 -10.68
C GLY A 287 -16.35 1.78 -10.29
N SER A 288 -15.88 2.28 -9.15
CA SER A 288 -16.26 3.61 -8.67
C SER A 288 -15.42 4.70 -9.31
N ASP A 289 -16.07 5.63 -10.01
CA ASP A 289 -15.47 6.87 -10.51
C ASP A 289 -15.14 7.88 -9.39
N GLN A 290 -15.41 7.55 -8.13
CA GLN A 290 -15.18 8.43 -7.00
C GLN A 290 -13.90 8.04 -6.27
N TYR A 291 -12.89 8.87 -6.40
CA TYR A 291 -11.72 8.83 -5.53
C TYR A 291 -12.14 9.26 -4.11
N VAL A 292 -11.82 8.42 -3.14
CA VAL A 292 -11.93 8.79 -1.72
C VAL A 292 -10.61 9.45 -1.35
N ASN A 293 -10.67 10.71 -0.95
CA ASN A 293 -9.50 11.39 -0.41
C ASN A 293 -9.54 11.30 1.12
N ILE A 294 -8.43 10.89 1.74
CA ILE A 294 -8.35 10.74 3.21
C ILE A 294 -8.53 12.08 3.95
N LEU A 295 -8.36 13.20 3.26
CA LEU A 295 -8.55 14.55 3.81
C LEU A 295 -10.03 15.00 3.82
N ASP A 296 -10.91 14.25 3.15
CA ASP A 296 -12.36 14.56 3.10
C ASP A 296 -13.09 14.11 4.37
N ASP A 297 -12.51 13.23 5.17
CA ASP A 297 -13.05 12.84 6.47
C ASP A 297 -12.73 13.93 7.51
N THR A 298 -13.76 14.70 7.85
CA THR A 298 -13.68 15.85 8.79
C THR A 298 -13.89 15.47 10.26
N SER A 299 -13.95 14.18 10.61
CA SER A 299 -13.94 13.78 12.03
C SER A 299 -12.58 14.13 12.67
N ASP A 300 -12.60 14.67 13.89
CA ASP A 300 -11.39 15.21 14.54
C ASP A 300 -10.23 14.19 14.56
N SER A 301 -10.51 12.91 14.78
CA SER A 301 -9.50 11.85 14.81
C SER A 301 -8.97 11.47 13.42
N ALA A 302 -9.84 11.40 12.42
CA ALA A 302 -9.44 11.07 11.05
C ALA A 302 -8.62 12.21 10.43
N TYR A 303 -9.01 13.46 10.68
CA TYR A 303 -8.30 14.63 10.18
C TYR A 303 -6.86 14.73 10.74
N GLU A 304 -6.66 14.44 12.02
CA GLU A 304 -5.33 14.45 12.65
C GLU A 304 -4.43 13.36 12.04
N VAL A 305 -4.95 12.12 11.91
CA VAL A 305 -4.22 10.99 11.32
C VAL A 305 -3.90 11.23 9.85
N SER A 306 -4.86 11.77 9.07
CA SER A 306 -4.65 12.11 7.66
C SER A 306 -3.53 13.14 7.48
N GLY A 307 -3.50 14.17 8.34
CA GLY A 307 -2.45 15.19 8.33
C GLY A 307 -1.07 14.62 8.65
N GLU A 308 -0.99 13.66 9.55
CA GLU A 308 0.26 12.97 9.89
C GLU A 308 0.76 12.09 8.74
N ILE A 309 -0.13 11.31 8.10
CA ILE A 309 0.18 10.50 6.92
C ILE A 309 0.72 11.40 5.80
N MET A 310 0.03 12.49 5.47
CA MET A 310 0.43 13.43 4.42
C MET A 310 1.75 14.14 4.70
N SER A 311 2.13 14.27 5.97
CA SER A 311 3.44 14.82 6.37
C SER A 311 4.60 13.82 6.27
N GLY A 312 4.33 12.57 5.87
CA GLY A 312 5.32 11.50 5.81
C GLY A 312 5.72 10.97 7.18
N LYS A 313 4.91 11.23 8.20
CA LYS A 313 5.15 10.66 9.54
C LYS A 313 4.95 9.15 9.51
N THR A 314 5.92 8.43 10.04
CA THR A 314 5.82 6.99 10.30
C THR A 314 5.65 6.79 11.80
N GLY A 315 4.70 5.96 12.22
CA GLY A 315 4.44 5.68 13.64
C GLY A 315 3.04 5.09 13.85
N VAL A 316 2.73 4.84 15.12
CA VAL A 316 1.42 4.35 15.59
C VAL A 316 0.90 5.31 16.66
#